data_739579140cbb27d00aa296acd869d5f4
#
_entry.id   739579140cbb27d00aa296acd869d5f4
#
_cell.length_a   1.000
_cell.length_b   1.000
_cell.length_c   1.000
_cell.angle_alpha   90.00
_cell.angle_beta   90.00
_cell.angle_gamma   90.00
#
_symmetry.space_group_name_H-M   'P 1'
#
loop_
_entity.id
_entity.type
_entity.pdbx_description
1 polymer ?
#
loop_
_entity_poly.entity_id
_entity_poly.type
_entity_poly.pdbx_seq_one_letter_code
_entity_poly.pdbx_strand_id
1 'polypeptide(L)'
;MRIRPVSAVTSALLGLSALLLAAAPPAGAALEAAPATKTLRAGTPLAIGHRGVPVRAPENTLASIDEAADLGITWVENDVQRTKDGALIVMHDTTLERTTDVRRRFPGRAPWKIADFTLAELQKLDAGSWYDRRFAGERVPTLRRYLQRVDHNRQKLLLEVKAPELYPGIERQLAAELQRAGWLNARHVRSALVVQSFSAPSLKAFHRVRPDVKTGFLGAPKPSELRSYAAFADQVNPSHKSVTAAYVRAVHAVRGAHGRPLEVSAWTVDNGDRAVALARMGVDGIISNAPQVIEEALEGAADEQEDEDDDPLSFLSFLGF
;
A
#
# COMPACT_ATOMS: atom_id res chain seq x y z
N MET A 1 -55.66 -0.45 61.15
CA MET A 1 -56.11 -1.28 62.30
C MET A 1 -56.08 -2.76 61.84
N ARG A 2 -55.45 -3.65 62.62
CA ARG A 2 -55.28 -5.13 62.51
C ARG A 2 -54.17 -5.51 61.48
N ILE A 3 -52.92 -5.86 61.84
CA ILE A 3 -52.30 -6.89 62.71
C ILE A 3 -52.49 -8.30 62.12
N ARG A 4 -51.41 -8.83 61.50
CA ARG A 4 -50.72 -10.16 61.58
C ARG A 4 -51.54 -11.45 61.45
N PRO A 5 -50.90 -12.61 61.09
CA PRO A 5 -49.58 -13.07 61.52
C PRO A 5 -48.71 -13.77 60.40
N VAL A 6 -47.48 -13.98 60.81
CA VAL A 6 -46.40 -14.81 60.37
C VAL A 6 -46.74 -16.32 60.46
N SER A 7 -46.26 -17.07 59.46
CA SER A 7 -46.02 -18.50 59.66
C SER A 7 -44.74 -18.91 58.99
N ALA A 8 -43.79 -19.29 59.79
CA ALA A 8 -42.55 -19.94 59.39
C ALA A 8 -42.86 -21.45 59.16
N VAL A 9 -42.26 -22.00 58.09
CA VAL A 9 -42.10 -23.45 57.99
C VAL A 9 -40.67 -23.74 57.58
N THR A 10 -40.06 -24.53 58.42
CA THR A 10 -38.70 -25.05 58.41
C THR A 10 -38.46 -26.15 57.38
N SER A 11 -37.26 -26.15 56.80
CA SER A 11 -36.35 -27.29 56.55
C SER A 11 -36.77 -28.43 55.62
N ALA A 12 -35.98 -28.61 54.57
CA ALA A 12 -35.32 -29.92 54.31
C ALA A 12 -34.20 -29.69 53.28
N LEU A 13 -32.98 -29.84 53.73
CA LEU A 13 -31.80 -30.03 52.85
C LEU A 13 -31.86 -31.42 52.21
N LEU A 14 -31.94 -31.49 50.93
CA LEU A 14 -31.55 -32.68 50.13
C LEU A 14 -30.44 -32.30 49.19
N GLY A 15 -29.25 -32.75 49.53
CA GLY A 15 -28.06 -32.60 48.69
C GLY A 15 -28.20 -33.42 47.41
N LEU A 16 -28.15 -32.73 46.28
CA LEU A 16 -27.95 -33.34 44.98
C LEU A 16 -26.56 -32.91 44.48
N SER A 17 -25.59 -33.82 44.62
CA SER A 17 -24.25 -33.66 44.01
C SER A 17 -24.39 -33.82 42.51
N ALA A 18 -24.46 -32.70 41.79
CA ALA A 18 -24.36 -32.70 40.35
C ALA A 18 -22.87 -32.79 39.97
N LEU A 19 -22.50 -33.95 39.45
CA LEU A 19 -21.20 -34.17 38.77
C LEU A 19 -21.16 -33.30 37.52
N LEU A 20 -20.43 -32.18 37.57
CA LEU A 20 -20.10 -31.40 36.39
C LEU A 20 -19.03 -32.18 35.62
N LEU A 21 -19.46 -32.90 34.58
CA LEU A 21 -18.55 -33.34 33.50
C LEU A 21 -18.09 -32.06 32.77
N ALA A 22 -16.87 -31.62 33.05
CA ALA A 22 -16.21 -30.62 32.22
C ALA A 22 -15.91 -31.23 30.87
N ALA A 23 -16.69 -30.85 29.86
CA ALA A 23 -16.32 -31.11 28.46
C ALA A 23 -15.06 -30.33 28.14
N ALA A 24 -13.98 -31.04 27.80
CA ALA A 24 -12.76 -30.45 27.27
C ALA A 24 -13.10 -29.74 25.94
N PRO A 25 -12.57 -28.54 25.69
CA PRO A 25 -12.72 -27.90 24.38
C PRO A 25 -12.02 -28.74 23.32
N PRO A 26 -12.54 -28.79 22.07
CA PRO A 26 -11.86 -29.50 20.99
C PRO A 26 -10.48 -28.88 20.75
N ALA A 27 -9.47 -29.74 20.82
CA ALA A 27 -8.10 -29.37 20.48
C ALA A 27 -8.01 -28.98 19.00
N GLY A 28 -7.39 -27.82 18.74
CA GLY A 28 -6.75 -27.56 17.47
C GLY A 28 -7.57 -26.84 16.39
N ALA A 29 -7.91 -25.57 16.61
CA ALA A 29 -7.75 -24.63 15.52
C ALA A 29 -6.30 -24.13 15.61
N ALA A 30 -5.43 -24.70 14.81
CA ALA A 30 -4.11 -24.13 14.56
C ALA A 30 -4.38 -22.72 14.03
N LEU A 31 -4.02 -21.67 14.80
CA LEU A 31 -3.85 -20.36 14.22
C LEU A 31 -2.77 -20.56 13.15
N GLU A 32 -3.17 -20.46 11.88
CA GLU A 32 -2.19 -20.27 10.81
C GLU A 32 -1.35 -19.06 11.20
N ALA A 33 -0.07 -19.30 11.44
CA ALA A 33 0.87 -18.24 11.72
C ALA A 33 0.86 -17.32 10.49
N ALA A 34 0.53 -16.05 10.69
CA ALA A 34 0.69 -15.05 9.65
C ALA A 34 2.11 -15.17 9.08
N PRO A 35 2.29 -15.07 7.76
CA PRO A 35 3.62 -15.19 7.15
C PRO A 35 4.56 -14.23 7.87
N ALA A 36 5.71 -14.74 8.28
CA ALA A 36 6.73 -13.94 8.96
C ALA A 36 7.14 -12.80 8.01
N THR A 37 6.95 -11.56 8.46
CA THR A 37 7.46 -10.39 7.73
C THR A 37 8.97 -10.53 7.63
N LYS A 38 9.48 -10.82 6.43
CA LYS A 38 10.92 -10.85 6.17
C LYS A 38 11.50 -9.48 6.46
N THR A 39 12.50 -9.41 7.30
CA THR A 39 13.22 -8.17 7.59
C THR A 39 14.32 -8.05 6.56
N LEU A 40 14.14 -7.16 5.58
CA LEU A 40 15.19 -6.81 4.62
C LEU A 40 16.39 -6.16 5.36
N ARG A 41 17.60 -6.43 4.86
CA ARG A 41 18.84 -5.84 5.42
C ARG A 41 18.84 -4.31 5.32
N ALA A 42 19.55 -3.65 6.19
CA ALA A 42 19.73 -2.20 6.14
C ALA A 42 20.38 -1.81 4.79
N GLY A 43 19.71 -0.97 4.00
CA GLY A 43 20.16 -0.54 2.68
C GLY A 43 19.53 -1.27 1.50
N THR A 44 18.78 -2.37 1.73
CA THR A 44 18.01 -3.02 0.65
C THR A 44 16.79 -2.16 0.29
N PRO A 45 16.55 -1.86 -1.01
CA PRO A 45 15.35 -1.14 -1.42
C PRO A 45 14.07 -1.85 -1.01
N LEU A 46 13.02 -1.07 -0.69
CA LEU A 46 11.69 -1.62 -0.43
C LEU A 46 11.06 -2.10 -1.75
N ALA A 47 10.57 -3.34 -1.80
CA ALA A 47 9.67 -3.76 -2.87
C ALA A 47 8.26 -3.26 -2.57
N ILE A 48 7.66 -2.55 -3.53
CA ILE A 48 6.34 -1.92 -3.42
C ILE A 48 5.43 -2.50 -4.50
N GLY A 49 4.33 -3.12 -4.09
CA GLY A 49 3.35 -3.71 -5.01
C GLY A 49 2.55 -2.64 -5.75
N HIS A 50 2.86 -2.41 -7.03
CA HIS A 50 2.18 -1.46 -7.92
C HIS A 50 0.73 -1.86 -8.14
N ARG A 51 -0.23 -1.11 -7.59
CA ARG A 51 -1.67 -1.44 -7.61
C ARG A 51 -1.97 -2.80 -6.96
N GLY A 52 -1.17 -3.22 -5.97
CA GLY A 52 -1.14 -4.56 -5.42
C GLY A 52 -0.14 -5.47 -6.12
N VAL A 53 -0.60 -6.61 -6.68
CA VAL A 53 0.21 -7.55 -7.48
C VAL A 53 -0.53 -7.87 -8.79
N PRO A 54 -0.52 -6.97 -9.79
CA PRO A 54 -1.34 -7.09 -11.01
C PRO A 54 -0.95 -8.26 -11.92
N VAL A 55 0.19 -8.90 -11.68
CA VAL A 55 0.55 -10.17 -12.37
C VAL A 55 -0.20 -11.39 -11.80
N ARG A 56 -0.88 -11.27 -10.66
CA ARG A 56 -1.57 -12.37 -9.98
C ARG A 56 -3.05 -12.11 -9.73
N ALA A 57 -3.45 -10.85 -9.58
CA ALA A 57 -4.84 -10.44 -9.31
C ALA A 57 -5.17 -9.10 -9.99
N PRO A 58 -6.46 -8.78 -10.23
CA PRO A 58 -6.83 -7.55 -10.92
C PRO A 58 -6.35 -6.30 -10.17
N GLU A 59 -5.64 -5.41 -10.86
CA GLU A 59 -5.05 -4.18 -10.31
C GLU A 59 -6.04 -3.34 -9.52
N ASN A 60 -5.57 -2.66 -8.47
CA ASN A 60 -6.37 -1.72 -7.69
C ASN A 60 -7.63 -2.31 -7.04
N THR A 61 -7.69 -3.63 -6.84
CA THR A 61 -8.78 -4.34 -6.13
C THR A 61 -8.35 -4.78 -4.74
N LEU A 62 -9.33 -5.22 -3.93
CA LEU A 62 -9.01 -5.83 -2.63
C LEU A 62 -8.30 -7.16 -2.80
N ALA A 63 -8.68 -7.95 -3.81
CA ALA A 63 -8.00 -9.20 -4.13
C ALA A 63 -6.52 -9.01 -4.45
N SER A 64 -6.13 -7.89 -5.10
CA SER A 64 -4.72 -7.64 -5.43
C SER A 64 -3.86 -7.30 -4.21
N ILE A 65 -4.41 -6.61 -3.22
CA ILE A 65 -3.66 -6.33 -1.98
C ILE A 65 -3.68 -7.52 -1.01
N ASP A 66 -4.68 -8.37 -1.06
CA ASP A 66 -4.69 -9.63 -0.32
C ASP A 66 -3.63 -10.58 -0.88
N GLU A 67 -3.55 -10.74 -2.19
CA GLU A 67 -2.50 -11.51 -2.84
C GLU A 67 -1.10 -10.96 -2.52
N ALA A 68 -0.95 -9.61 -2.45
CA ALA A 68 0.31 -9.01 -2.01
C ALA A 68 0.64 -9.38 -0.55
N ALA A 69 -0.35 -9.39 0.34
CA ALA A 69 -0.16 -9.78 1.74
C ALA A 69 0.22 -11.26 1.88
N ASP A 70 -0.43 -12.15 1.12
CA ASP A 70 -0.14 -13.59 1.09
C ASP A 70 1.31 -13.87 0.62
N LEU A 71 1.85 -13.00 -0.23
CA LEU A 71 3.25 -13.02 -0.68
C LEU A 71 4.23 -12.35 0.30
N GLY A 72 3.76 -11.79 1.42
CA GLY A 72 4.61 -11.09 2.40
C GLY A 72 4.93 -9.64 2.04
N ILE A 73 4.39 -9.10 0.94
CA ILE A 73 4.65 -7.73 0.48
C ILE A 73 4.06 -6.72 1.46
N THR A 74 4.92 -5.96 2.10
CA THR A 74 4.53 -5.02 3.16
C THR A 74 4.09 -3.65 2.66
N TRP A 75 4.54 -3.21 1.48
CA TRP A 75 4.13 -1.97 0.87
C TRP A 75 3.33 -2.22 -0.40
N VAL A 76 2.19 -1.56 -0.49
CA VAL A 76 1.36 -1.55 -1.70
C VAL A 76 1.13 -0.12 -2.17
N GLU A 77 0.92 0.02 -3.46
CA GLU A 77 0.61 1.30 -4.09
C GLU A 77 -0.82 1.25 -4.64
N ASN A 78 -1.48 2.40 -4.75
CA ASN A 78 -2.78 2.53 -5.38
C ASN A 78 -3.00 3.91 -6.02
N ASP A 79 -4.01 3.99 -6.92
CA ASP A 79 -4.41 5.21 -7.61
C ASP A 79 -5.78 5.70 -7.11
N VAL A 80 -5.86 6.93 -6.60
CA VAL A 80 -7.11 7.51 -6.07
C VAL A 80 -7.69 8.53 -7.03
N GLN A 81 -8.97 8.35 -7.36
CA GLN A 81 -9.77 9.24 -8.18
C GLN A 81 -11.14 9.51 -7.53
N ARG A 82 -11.98 10.37 -8.14
CA ARG A 82 -13.26 10.81 -7.59
C ARG A 82 -14.42 10.57 -8.55
N THR A 83 -15.52 10.00 -8.05
CA THR A 83 -16.77 9.83 -8.77
C THR A 83 -17.53 11.14 -8.95
N LYS A 84 -18.58 11.11 -9.79
CA LYS A 84 -19.51 12.22 -10.03
C LYS A 84 -20.13 12.77 -8.75
N ASP A 85 -20.51 11.90 -7.84
CA ASP A 85 -21.15 12.24 -6.55
C ASP A 85 -20.14 12.43 -5.40
N GLY A 86 -18.83 12.53 -5.74
CA GLY A 86 -17.78 12.91 -4.81
C GLY A 86 -17.17 11.78 -4.00
N ALA A 87 -17.47 10.51 -4.25
CA ALA A 87 -16.80 9.42 -3.55
C ALA A 87 -15.37 9.21 -4.06
N LEU A 88 -14.41 9.02 -3.14
CA LEU A 88 -13.06 8.60 -3.51
C LEU A 88 -13.04 7.09 -3.75
N ILE A 89 -12.50 6.69 -4.88
CA ILE A 89 -12.36 5.30 -5.34
C ILE A 89 -10.92 5.00 -5.72
N VAL A 90 -10.60 3.71 -5.85
CA VAL A 90 -9.27 3.25 -6.27
C VAL A 90 -9.36 2.71 -7.69
N MET A 91 -8.70 3.39 -8.64
CA MET A 91 -8.65 3.03 -10.06
C MET A 91 -7.59 3.86 -10.79
N HIS A 92 -6.84 3.22 -11.71
CA HIS A 92 -5.76 3.91 -12.43
C HIS A 92 -6.25 4.78 -13.59
N ASP A 93 -7.01 4.20 -14.52
CA ASP A 93 -7.46 4.91 -15.73
C ASP A 93 -8.55 5.93 -15.37
N THR A 94 -8.62 7.03 -16.09
CA THR A 94 -9.70 8.02 -15.95
C THR A 94 -11.03 7.53 -16.54
N THR A 95 -11.02 6.36 -17.21
CA THR A 95 -12.17 5.67 -17.73
C THR A 95 -12.30 4.26 -17.15
N LEU A 96 -13.51 3.72 -17.14
CA LEU A 96 -13.86 2.43 -16.55
C LEU A 96 -13.65 1.23 -17.49
N GLU A 97 -13.27 1.49 -18.74
CA GLU A 97 -13.39 0.56 -19.86
C GLU A 97 -12.45 -0.64 -19.77
N ARG A 98 -11.19 -0.42 -19.42
CA ARG A 98 -10.14 -1.46 -19.47
C ARG A 98 -10.31 -2.50 -18.36
N THR A 99 -10.71 -2.08 -17.17
CA THR A 99 -10.67 -2.92 -15.97
C THR A 99 -12.07 -3.20 -15.40
N THR A 100 -13.14 -2.94 -16.17
CA THR A 100 -14.51 -3.26 -15.76
C THR A 100 -15.39 -3.72 -16.92
N ASP A 101 -16.57 -4.26 -16.59
CA ASP A 101 -17.60 -4.62 -17.55
C ASP A 101 -18.53 -3.45 -17.94
N VAL A 102 -18.04 -2.19 -17.84
CA VAL A 102 -18.85 -0.98 -18.07
C VAL A 102 -19.46 -0.90 -19.46
N ARG A 103 -18.76 -1.38 -20.49
CA ARG A 103 -19.28 -1.44 -21.87
C ARG A 103 -20.58 -2.24 -21.94
N ARG A 104 -20.66 -3.34 -21.21
CA ARG A 104 -21.83 -4.21 -21.13
C ARG A 104 -22.93 -3.61 -20.26
N ARG A 105 -22.57 -3.02 -19.13
CA ARG A 105 -23.52 -2.49 -18.14
C ARG A 105 -24.13 -1.14 -18.56
N PHE A 106 -23.35 -0.31 -19.23
CA PHE A 106 -23.72 1.05 -19.62
C PHE A 106 -23.31 1.37 -21.08
N PRO A 107 -23.82 0.63 -22.08
CA PRO A 107 -23.35 0.70 -23.49
C PRO A 107 -23.48 2.09 -24.10
N GLY A 108 -24.46 2.90 -23.67
CA GLY A 108 -24.74 4.23 -24.23
C GLY A 108 -23.98 5.38 -23.58
N ARG A 109 -22.98 5.11 -22.69
CA ARG A 109 -22.33 6.15 -21.90
C ARG A 109 -20.83 6.31 -22.17
N ALA A 110 -20.38 5.87 -23.38
CA ALA A 110 -18.98 6.14 -23.78
C ALA A 110 -18.65 7.63 -23.68
N PRO A 111 -17.41 7.99 -23.34
CA PRO A 111 -16.21 7.17 -23.13
C PRO A 111 -16.04 6.63 -21.70
N TRP A 112 -17.08 6.51 -20.91
CA TRP A 112 -17.13 5.93 -19.55
C TRP A 112 -16.14 6.56 -18.56
N LYS A 113 -16.05 7.88 -18.55
CA LYS A 113 -15.19 8.61 -17.60
C LYS A 113 -15.69 8.38 -16.16
N ILE A 114 -14.79 8.13 -15.23
CA ILE A 114 -15.11 7.96 -13.80
C ILE A 114 -15.95 9.14 -13.28
N ALA A 115 -15.58 10.37 -13.65
CA ALA A 115 -16.26 11.59 -13.24
C ALA A 115 -17.74 11.72 -13.70
N ASP A 116 -18.18 10.87 -14.63
CA ASP A 116 -19.58 10.85 -15.13
C ASP A 116 -20.45 9.83 -14.38
N PHE A 117 -19.87 8.98 -13.51
CA PHE A 117 -20.56 7.91 -12.79
C PHE A 117 -20.63 8.18 -11.29
N THR A 118 -21.77 7.86 -10.69
CA THR A 118 -21.93 7.84 -9.22
C THR A 118 -21.30 6.58 -8.63
N LEU A 119 -21.00 6.61 -7.33
CA LEU A 119 -20.53 5.42 -6.62
C LEU A 119 -21.51 4.25 -6.75
N ALA A 120 -22.82 4.52 -6.65
CA ALA A 120 -23.86 3.48 -6.79
C ALA A 120 -23.85 2.80 -8.15
N GLU A 121 -23.49 3.52 -9.22
CA GLU A 121 -23.31 2.95 -10.55
C GLU A 121 -22.02 2.13 -10.64
N LEU A 122 -20.91 2.63 -10.11
CA LEU A 122 -19.62 1.91 -10.10
C LEU A 122 -19.71 0.59 -9.32
N GLN A 123 -20.47 0.57 -8.23
CA GLN A 123 -20.67 -0.65 -7.42
C GLN A 123 -21.45 -1.76 -8.13
N LYS A 124 -22.05 -1.49 -9.29
CA LYS A 124 -22.70 -2.51 -10.16
C LYS A 124 -21.72 -3.17 -11.12
N LEU A 125 -20.51 -2.58 -11.31
CA LEU A 125 -19.52 -3.09 -12.25
C LEU A 125 -18.76 -4.28 -11.66
N ASP A 126 -18.37 -5.19 -12.54
CA ASP A 126 -17.40 -6.23 -12.26
C ASP A 126 -16.02 -5.72 -12.65
N ALA A 127 -15.13 -5.65 -11.69
CA ALA A 127 -13.74 -5.16 -11.85
C ALA A 127 -12.71 -6.31 -11.79
N GLY A 128 -13.16 -7.56 -11.80
CA GLY A 128 -12.28 -8.73 -11.70
C GLY A 128 -12.28 -9.64 -12.91
N SER A 129 -13.45 -9.89 -13.51
CA SER A 129 -13.60 -10.87 -14.61
C SER A 129 -12.79 -10.53 -15.87
N TRP A 130 -12.37 -9.29 -16.08
CA TRP A 130 -11.52 -8.89 -17.20
C TRP A 130 -10.11 -9.48 -17.07
N TYR A 131 -9.69 -9.73 -15.85
CA TYR A 131 -8.40 -10.32 -15.54
C TYR A 131 -8.47 -11.86 -15.59
N ASP A 132 -9.34 -12.44 -14.78
CA ASP A 132 -9.61 -13.89 -14.73
C ASP A 132 -10.98 -14.15 -14.12
N ARG A 133 -11.68 -15.21 -14.58
CA ARG A 133 -13.02 -15.60 -14.11
C ARG A 133 -13.07 -15.91 -12.60
N ARG A 134 -11.95 -16.33 -11.99
CA ARG A 134 -11.88 -16.57 -10.54
C ARG A 134 -12.13 -15.32 -9.72
N PHE A 135 -11.90 -14.13 -10.29
CA PHE A 135 -12.16 -12.84 -9.67
C PHE A 135 -13.52 -12.23 -10.06
N ALA A 136 -14.39 -13.02 -10.66
CA ALA A 136 -15.73 -12.54 -11.01
C ALA A 136 -16.47 -12.01 -9.77
N GLY A 137 -17.01 -10.79 -9.89
CA GLY A 137 -17.72 -10.14 -8.80
C GLY A 137 -16.87 -9.19 -7.96
N GLU A 138 -15.54 -9.11 -8.17
CA GLU A 138 -14.73 -8.02 -7.62
C GLU A 138 -15.31 -6.67 -7.99
N ARG A 139 -15.21 -5.70 -7.09
CA ARG A 139 -15.77 -4.37 -7.25
C ARG A 139 -14.67 -3.31 -7.26
N VAL A 140 -14.95 -2.20 -7.93
CA VAL A 140 -14.12 -0.99 -7.78
C VAL A 140 -14.18 -0.57 -6.31
N PRO A 141 -13.07 -0.60 -5.54
CA PRO A 141 -13.12 -0.29 -4.13
C PRO A 141 -13.31 1.22 -3.90
N THR A 142 -14.07 1.58 -2.88
CA THR A 142 -13.93 2.92 -2.30
C THR A 142 -12.58 3.02 -1.59
N LEU A 143 -12.00 4.22 -1.54
CA LEU A 143 -10.75 4.43 -0.80
C LEU A 143 -10.88 3.95 0.65
N ARG A 144 -12.02 4.21 1.31
CA ARG A 144 -12.25 3.74 2.68
C ARG A 144 -12.13 2.24 2.83
N ARG A 145 -12.76 1.46 1.96
CA ARG A 145 -12.66 -0.01 2.01
C ARG A 145 -11.26 -0.51 1.73
N TYR A 146 -10.57 0.15 0.80
CA TYR A 146 -9.18 -0.16 0.48
C TYR A 146 -8.27 0.09 1.70
N LEU A 147 -8.36 1.26 2.33
CA LEU A 147 -7.62 1.61 3.54
C LEU A 147 -7.86 0.61 4.70
N GLN A 148 -9.12 0.20 4.89
CA GLN A 148 -9.47 -0.81 5.90
C GLN A 148 -8.81 -2.17 5.61
N ARG A 149 -8.74 -2.57 4.34
CA ARG A 149 -8.11 -3.84 3.95
C ARG A 149 -6.59 -3.78 4.09
N VAL A 150 -5.94 -2.69 3.67
CA VAL A 150 -4.50 -2.47 3.84
C VAL A 150 -4.12 -2.54 5.34
N ASP A 151 -4.93 -1.91 6.22
CA ASP A 151 -4.70 -1.96 7.68
C ASP A 151 -4.96 -3.37 8.26
N HIS A 152 -5.99 -4.06 7.80
CA HIS A 152 -6.26 -5.46 8.15
C HIS A 152 -5.08 -6.38 7.80
N ASN A 153 -4.53 -6.22 6.62
CA ASN A 153 -3.36 -6.96 6.13
C ASN A 153 -2.04 -6.49 6.76
N ARG A 154 -2.07 -5.47 7.63
CA ARG A 154 -0.88 -4.84 8.24
C ARG A 154 0.12 -4.30 7.21
N GLN A 155 -0.36 -3.97 6.03
CA GLN A 155 0.44 -3.37 4.97
C GLN A 155 0.59 -1.87 5.18
N LYS A 156 1.47 -1.27 4.38
CA LYS A 156 1.75 0.16 4.29
C LYS A 156 1.36 0.65 2.89
N LEU A 157 1.07 1.94 2.77
CA LEU A 157 0.47 2.48 1.55
C LEU A 157 1.27 3.63 0.95
N LEU A 158 1.60 3.49 -0.33
CA LEU A 158 2.01 4.56 -1.23
C LEU A 158 0.78 4.95 -2.07
N LEU A 159 0.12 6.04 -1.72
CA LEU A 159 -1.15 6.47 -2.30
C LEU A 159 -0.93 7.53 -3.39
N GLU A 160 -1.30 7.23 -4.63
CA GLU A 160 -1.26 8.21 -5.73
C GLU A 160 -2.55 9.02 -5.81
N VAL A 161 -2.42 10.36 -5.85
CA VAL A 161 -3.51 11.26 -6.28
C VAL A 161 -3.46 11.34 -7.80
N LYS A 162 -4.37 10.61 -8.45
CA LYS A 162 -4.42 10.43 -9.91
C LYS A 162 -5.19 11.54 -10.59
N ALA A 163 -4.63 12.11 -11.68
CA ALA A 163 -5.29 13.13 -12.50
C ALA A 163 -6.00 14.22 -11.68
N PRO A 164 -5.32 14.85 -10.67
CA PRO A 164 -5.98 15.79 -9.74
C PRO A 164 -6.58 17.01 -10.43
N GLU A 165 -6.13 17.35 -11.62
CA GLU A 165 -6.68 18.43 -12.46
C GLU A 165 -8.15 18.21 -12.85
N LEU A 166 -8.60 16.95 -12.87
CA LEU A 166 -10.00 16.59 -13.11
C LEU A 166 -10.88 16.76 -11.86
N TYR A 167 -10.27 16.89 -10.68
CA TYR A 167 -10.94 16.80 -9.39
C TYR A 167 -10.57 17.95 -8.46
N PRO A 168 -10.93 19.21 -8.75
CA PRO A 168 -10.57 20.35 -7.91
C PRO A 168 -10.87 20.11 -6.44
N GLY A 169 -9.86 20.32 -5.56
CA GLY A 169 -9.96 20.16 -4.11
C GLY A 169 -9.89 18.72 -3.60
N ILE A 170 -9.50 17.75 -4.44
CA ILE A 170 -9.34 16.33 -4.06
C ILE A 170 -8.37 16.17 -2.89
N GLU A 171 -7.35 17.02 -2.76
CA GLU A 171 -6.34 16.95 -1.70
C GLU A 171 -6.94 17.14 -0.31
N ARG A 172 -7.83 18.14 -0.16
CA ARG A 172 -8.56 18.36 1.10
C ARG A 172 -9.53 17.24 1.41
N GLN A 173 -10.18 16.73 0.36
CA GLN A 173 -11.10 15.60 0.50
C GLN A 173 -10.34 14.32 0.89
N LEU A 174 -9.20 14.06 0.27
CA LEU A 174 -8.32 12.94 0.62
C LEU A 174 -7.87 13.03 2.08
N ALA A 175 -7.37 14.20 2.52
CA ALA A 175 -6.97 14.40 3.91
C ALA A 175 -8.12 14.12 4.89
N ALA A 176 -9.34 14.58 4.57
CA ALA A 176 -10.52 14.31 5.39
C ALA A 176 -10.90 12.82 5.40
N GLU A 177 -10.75 12.10 4.29
CA GLU A 177 -11.03 10.66 4.22
C GLU A 177 -9.98 9.85 5.00
N LEU A 178 -8.69 10.16 4.85
CA LEU A 178 -7.61 9.57 5.64
C LEU A 178 -7.82 9.79 7.15
N GLN A 179 -8.25 10.99 7.55
CA GLN A 179 -8.58 11.28 8.94
C GLN A 179 -9.75 10.41 9.45
N ARG A 180 -10.85 10.33 8.68
CA ARG A 180 -12.02 9.49 9.04
C ARG A 180 -11.71 8.01 9.08
N ALA A 181 -10.77 7.55 8.26
CA ALA A 181 -10.31 6.16 8.24
C ALA A 181 -9.28 5.84 9.33
N GLY A 182 -8.85 6.82 10.14
CA GLY A 182 -7.84 6.63 11.18
C GLY A 182 -6.40 6.56 10.67
N TRP A 183 -6.15 6.90 9.40
CA TRP A 183 -4.84 6.81 8.76
C TRP A 183 -3.91 8.00 9.05
N LEU A 184 -4.42 9.04 9.73
CA LEU A 184 -3.62 10.20 10.12
C LEU A 184 -3.21 10.17 11.61
N ASN A 185 -3.13 8.97 12.19
CA ASN A 185 -2.51 8.77 13.50
C ASN A 185 -0.97 8.73 13.39
N ALA A 186 -0.28 8.87 14.52
CA ALA A 186 1.18 8.95 14.56
C ALA A 186 1.90 7.71 13.99
N ARG A 187 1.29 6.52 14.05
CA ARG A 187 1.86 5.29 13.47
C ARG A 187 1.89 5.37 11.96
N HIS A 188 0.73 5.63 11.33
CA HIS A 188 0.62 5.66 9.87
C HIS A 188 1.44 6.79 9.27
N VAL A 189 1.33 8.00 9.82
CA VAL A 189 2.03 9.19 9.34
C VAL A 189 3.56 9.00 9.37
N ARG A 190 4.10 8.36 10.43
CA ARG A 190 5.56 8.18 10.54
C ARG A 190 6.13 7.08 9.65
N SER A 191 5.37 6.00 9.38
CA SER A 191 5.98 4.80 8.82
C SER A 191 5.13 3.96 7.88
N ALA A 192 3.88 4.34 7.61
CA ALA A 192 2.97 3.50 6.84
C ALA A 192 2.19 4.23 5.73
N LEU A 193 2.38 5.54 5.58
CA LEU A 193 1.69 6.34 4.57
C LEU A 193 2.65 7.29 3.86
N VAL A 194 2.64 7.24 2.54
CA VAL A 194 3.22 8.25 1.65
C VAL A 194 2.16 8.61 0.62
N VAL A 195 1.99 9.91 0.33
CA VAL A 195 1.08 10.39 -0.73
C VAL A 195 1.92 10.87 -1.91
N GLN A 196 1.68 10.33 -3.09
CA GLN A 196 2.41 10.69 -4.31
C GLN A 196 1.51 11.23 -5.41
N SER A 197 2.07 11.95 -6.36
CA SER A 197 1.39 12.42 -7.59
C SER A 197 2.39 12.88 -8.64
N PHE A 198 2.00 12.82 -9.91
CA PHE A 198 2.67 13.50 -11.01
C PHE A 198 2.47 15.03 -10.98
N SER A 199 1.49 15.52 -10.21
CA SER A 199 1.16 16.93 -10.10
C SER A 199 1.86 17.58 -8.91
N ALA A 200 2.93 18.32 -9.15
CA ALA A 200 3.57 19.13 -8.10
C ALA A 200 2.60 20.18 -7.47
N PRO A 201 1.69 20.84 -8.21
CA PRO A 201 0.66 21.67 -7.59
C PRO A 201 -0.24 20.93 -6.61
N SER A 202 -0.67 19.70 -6.94
CA SER A 202 -1.48 18.86 -6.06
C SER A 202 -0.72 18.48 -4.79
N LEU A 203 0.54 18.02 -4.91
CA LEU A 203 1.37 17.71 -3.75
C LEU A 203 1.59 18.92 -2.84
N LYS A 204 1.85 20.11 -3.39
CA LYS A 204 1.94 21.36 -2.63
C LYS A 204 0.62 21.68 -1.91
N ALA A 205 -0.52 21.41 -2.57
CA ALA A 205 -1.84 21.62 -1.96
C ALA A 205 -2.09 20.62 -0.82
N PHE A 206 -1.74 19.34 -1.02
CA PHE A 206 -1.85 18.31 0.03
C PHE A 206 -0.91 18.59 1.20
N HIS A 207 0.37 18.91 0.95
CA HIS A 207 1.34 19.24 1.99
C HIS A 207 0.91 20.45 2.84
N ARG A 208 0.29 21.48 2.25
CA ARG A 208 -0.29 22.61 3.04
C ARG A 208 -1.39 22.17 3.97
N VAL A 209 -2.18 21.15 3.62
CA VAL A 209 -3.27 20.62 4.46
C VAL A 209 -2.74 19.66 5.53
N ARG A 210 -1.73 18.84 5.16
CA ARG A 210 -1.12 17.83 6.02
C ARG A 210 0.41 17.86 5.87
N PRO A 211 1.06 18.85 6.48
CA PRO A 211 2.51 18.98 6.41
C PRO A 211 3.27 17.89 7.17
N ASP A 212 2.57 17.08 7.97
CA ASP A 212 3.11 15.96 8.74
C ASP A 212 3.15 14.64 7.95
N VAL A 213 2.45 14.56 6.79
CA VAL A 213 2.44 13.35 5.95
C VAL A 213 3.55 13.45 4.90
N LYS A 214 4.36 12.41 4.78
CA LYS A 214 5.37 12.30 3.72
C LYS A 214 4.72 12.37 2.34
N THR A 215 5.35 13.09 1.41
CA THR A 215 4.90 13.12 0.01
C THR A 215 6.01 12.78 -0.96
N GLY A 216 5.63 12.20 -2.11
CA GLY A 216 6.53 11.78 -3.18
C GLY A 216 6.13 12.40 -4.54
N PHE A 217 7.07 13.00 -5.26
CA PHE A 217 6.82 13.49 -6.60
C PHE A 217 7.12 12.41 -7.64
N LEU A 218 6.11 12.01 -8.41
CA LEU A 218 6.28 11.09 -9.55
C LEU A 218 6.92 11.83 -10.73
N GLY A 219 8.22 11.64 -10.90
CA GLY A 219 9.00 12.27 -11.94
C GLY A 219 10.48 12.36 -11.59
N ALA A 220 11.27 12.91 -12.53
CA ALA A 220 12.71 13.09 -12.40
C ALA A 220 13.08 14.58 -12.55
N PRO A 221 12.89 15.42 -11.50
CA PRO A 221 13.34 16.81 -11.52
C PRO A 221 14.85 16.88 -11.78
N LYS A 222 15.30 17.90 -12.50
CA LYS A 222 16.73 18.13 -12.67
C LYS A 222 17.40 18.35 -11.31
N PRO A 223 18.68 18.00 -11.13
CA PRO A 223 19.39 18.23 -9.88
C PRO A 223 19.32 19.68 -9.38
N SER A 224 19.31 20.66 -10.28
CA SER A 224 19.15 22.08 -9.94
C SER A 224 17.77 22.46 -9.42
N GLU A 225 16.75 21.64 -9.67
CA GLU A 225 15.35 21.88 -9.26
C GLU A 225 14.99 21.17 -7.95
N LEU A 226 15.77 20.17 -7.52
CA LEU A 226 15.45 19.31 -6.36
C LEU A 226 15.10 20.09 -5.09
N ARG A 227 15.81 21.20 -4.81
CA ARG A 227 15.50 22.04 -3.63
C ARG A 227 14.09 22.62 -3.66
N SER A 228 13.53 22.91 -4.84
CA SER A 228 12.16 23.42 -4.97
C SER A 228 11.10 22.35 -4.70
N TYR A 229 11.42 21.08 -5.00
CA TYR A 229 10.56 19.94 -4.67
C TYR A 229 10.69 19.54 -3.20
N ALA A 230 11.89 19.58 -2.66
CA ALA A 230 12.18 19.29 -1.25
C ALA A 230 11.42 20.18 -0.25
N ALA A 231 10.94 21.34 -0.68
CA ALA A 231 10.10 22.22 0.15
C ALA A 231 8.72 21.60 0.49
N PHE A 232 8.28 20.56 -0.23
CA PHE A 232 6.99 19.93 -0.03
C PHE A 232 7.02 18.41 -0.25
N ALA A 233 8.14 17.81 -0.61
CA ALA A 233 8.28 16.38 -0.87
C ALA A 233 9.43 15.78 -0.06
N ASP A 234 9.32 14.49 0.23
CA ASP A 234 10.33 13.66 0.90
C ASP A 234 10.90 12.61 -0.05
N GLN A 235 10.22 12.39 -1.19
CA GLN A 235 10.63 11.44 -2.21
C GLN A 235 10.52 12.07 -3.61
N VAL A 236 11.39 11.61 -4.51
CA VAL A 236 11.21 11.73 -5.96
C VAL A 236 11.16 10.33 -6.55
N ASN A 237 10.10 10.05 -7.29
CA ASN A 237 9.79 8.71 -7.79
C ASN A 237 9.87 8.71 -9.32
N PRO A 238 11.08 8.54 -9.91
CA PRO A 238 11.30 8.57 -11.36
C PRO A 238 10.95 7.24 -12.03
N SER A 239 10.69 7.29 -13.34
CA SER A 239 10.79 6.08 -14.17
C SER A 239 12.18 5.48 -14.04
N HIS A 240 12.27 4.16 -13.85
CA HIS A 240 13.52 3.44 -13.70
C HIS A 240 14.52 3.68 -14.85
N LYS A 241 14.01 4.09 -16.04
CA LYS A 241 14.82 4.37 -17.23
C LYS A 241 15.65 5.64 -17.09
N SER A 242 15.23 6.58 -16.23
CA SER A 242 15.94 7.85 -15.99
C SER A 242 16.84 7.81 -14.75
N VAL A 243 16.89 6.68 -14.04
CA VAL A 243 17.71 6.55 -12.83
C VAL A 243 19.16 6.23 -13.17
N THR A 244 20.08 7.01 -12.60
CA THR A 244 21.53 6.78 -12.60
C THR A 244 22.08 6.95 -11.18
N ALA A 245 23.22 6.34 -10.87
CA ALA A 245 23.87 6.50 -9.56
C ALA A 245 24.20 7.98 -9.24
N ALA A 246 24.56 8.77 -10.25
CA ALA A 246 24.81 10.19 -10.07
C ALA A 246 23.51 10.95 -9.70
N TYR A 247 22.38 10.60 -10.32
CA TYR A 247 21.09 11.18 -10.00
C TYR A 247 20.66 10.84 -8.57
N VAL A 248 20.76 9.56 -8.16
CA VAL A 248 20.42 9.12 -6.80
C VAL A 248 21.25 9.88 -5.76
N ARG A 249 22.59 9.97 -5.96
CA ARG A 249 23.44 10.76 -5.06
C ARG A 249 23.04 12.24 -4.99
N ALA A 250 22.66 12.84 -6.12
CA ALA A 250 22.22 14.23 -6.14
C ALA A 250 20.90 14.43 -5.37
N VAL A 251 19.97 13.45 -5.43
CA VAL A 251 18.72 13.45 -4.66
C VAL A 251 19.01 13.32 -3.18
N HIS A 252 19.79 12.33 -2.76
CA HIS A 252 20.14 12.09 -1.36
C HIS A 252 20.90 13.25 -0.71
N ALA A 253 21.61 14.07 -1.50
CA ALA A 253 22.29 15.27 -1.00
C ALA A 253 21.34 16.41 -0.58
N VAL A 254 20.05 16.31 -0.94
CA VAL A 254 19.03 17.31 -0.60
C VAL A 254 18.13 16.80 0.52
N ARG A 255 17.82 17.66 1.50
CA ARG A 255 16.88 17.32 2.58
C ARG A 255 15.47 17.68 2.17
N GLY A 256 14.54 16.71 2.29
CA GLY A 256 13.12 16.87 2.02
C GLY A 256 12.37 17.66 3.08
N ALA A 257 11.05 17.72 2.93
CA ALA A 257 10.14 18.52 3.76
C ALA A 257 10.23 18.20 5.26
N HIS A 258 10.56 16.94 5.62
CA HIS A 258 10.73 16.50 7.02
C HIS A 258 12.21 16.49 7.47
N GLY A 259 13.13 17.17 6.75
CA GLY A 259 14.51 17.35 7.15
C GLY A 259 15.41 16.12 7.01
N ARG A 260 14.92 15.01 6.45
CA ARG A 260 15.70 13.82 6.09
C ARG A 260 16.18 13.92 4.64
N PRO A 261 17.24 13.21 4.23
CA PRO A 261 17.56 13.09 2.81
C PRO A 261 16.32 12.72 1.98
N LEU A 262 16.19 13.29 0.79
CA LEU A 262 15.16 12.86 -0.17
C LEU A 262 15.39 11.39 -0.54
N GLU A 263 14.32 10.62 -0.63
CA GLU A 263 14.34 9.21 -1.04
C GLU A 263 14.04 9.08 -2.55
N VAL A 264 14.49 7.98 -3.17
CA VAL A 264 14.23 7.66 -4.58
C VAL A 264 13.50 6.32 -4.66
N SER A 265 12.25 6.32 -5.19
CA SER A 265 11.52 5.09 -5.50
C SER A 265 11.30 4.97 -7.02
N ALA A 266 11.91 3.96 -7.64
CA ALA A 266 11.85 3.78 -9.10
C ALA A 266 10.65 2.94 -9.54
N TRP A 267 9.96 3.33 -10.63
CA TRP A 267 8.81 2.63 -11.22
C TRP A 267 8.94 2.47 -12.74
N THR A 268 8.23 1.59 -13.40
CA THR A 268 7.76 0.29 -12.92
C THR A 268 8.83 -0.71 -13.28
N VAL A 269 9.27 -1.55 -12.35
CA VAL A 269 10.39 -2.47 -12.50
C VAL A 269 9.89 -3.90 -12.22
N ASP A 270 9.84 -4.74 -13.26
CA ASP A 270 9.32 -6.11 -13.17
C ASP A 270 10.42 -7.16 -13.45
N ASN A 271 11.68 -6.72 -13.53
CA ASN A 271 12.84 -7.58 -13.81
C ASN A 271 13.83 -7.52 -12.64
N GLY A 272 14.24 -8.68 -12.14
CA GLY A 272 15.13 -8.83 -10.98
C GLY A 272 16.52 -8.22 -11.21
N ASP A 273 17.15 -8.46 -12.38
CA ASP A 273 18.47 -7.90 -12.69
C ASP A 273 18.44 -6.37 -12.67
N ARG A 274 17.35 -5.79 -13.20
CA ARG A 274 17.16 -4.34 -13.15
C ARG A 274 16.97 -3.84 -11.74
N ALA A 275 16.28 -4.58 -10.88
CA ALA A 275 16.11 -4.25 -9.47
C ALA A 275 17.46 -4.25 -8.73
N VAL A 276 18.27 -5.28 -8.93
CA VAL A 276 19.63 -5.36 -8.36
C VAL A 276 20.51 -4.21 -8.85
N ALA A 277 20.47 -3.89 -10.16
CA ALA A 277 21.20 -2.75 -10.68
C ALA A 277 20.77 -1.41 -10.05
N LEU A 278 19.48 -1.21 -9.80
CA LEU A 278 18.95 -0.02 -9.14
C LEU A 278 19.34 0.02 -7.65
N ALA A 279 19.32 -1.12 -6.96
CA ALA A 279 19.79 -1.24 -5.59
C ALA A 279 21.27 -0.83 -5.46
N ARG A 280 22.12 -1.30 -6.36
CA ARG A 280 23.53 -0.90 -6.45
C ARG A 280 23.73 0.60 -6.75
N MET A 281 22.74 1.26 -7.35
CA MET A 281 22.73 2.73 -7.55
C MET A 281 22.27 3.48 -6.29
N GLY A 282 21.74 2.78 -5.29
CA GLY A 282 21.29 3.32 -4.00
C GLY A 282 19.84 3.81 -3.99
N VAL A 283 18.93 3.28 -4.83
CA VAL A 283 17.50 3.62 -4.72
C VAL A 283 16.91 3.07 -3.41
N ASP A 284 15.91 3.76 -2.85
CA ASP A 284 15.30 3.41 -1.56
C ASP A 284 14.07 2.52 -1.72
N GLY A 285 13.42 2.57 -2.91
CA GLY A 285 12.23 1.76 -3.20
C GLY A 285 12.12 1.38 -4.68
N ILE A 286 11.44 0.28 -4.93
CA ILE A 286 11.16 -0.26 -6.26
C ILE A 286 9.68 -0.60 -6.36
N ILE A 287 8.96 0.12 -7.21
CA ILE A 287 7.53 -0.08 -7.48
C ILE A 287 7.41 -1.07 -8.64
N SER A 288 6.76 -2.22 -8.39
CA SER A 288 6.73 -3.36 -9.31
C SER A 288 5.33 -3.99 -9.43
N ASN A 289 5.01 -4.47 -10.64
CA ASN A 289 3.85 -5.33 -10.86
C ASN A 289 4.06 -6.75 -10.32
N ALA A 290 5.32 -7.16 -10.13
CA ALA A 290 5.74 -8.46 -9.62
C ALA A 290 6.70 -8.28 -8.43
N PRO A 291 6.25 -7.67 -7.31
CA PRO A 291 7.14 -7.29 -6.20
C PRO A 291 7.86 -8.49 -5.56
N GLN A 292 7.27 -9.69 -5.59
CA GLN A 292 7.90 -10.92 -5.11
C GLN A 292 9.17 -11.26 -5.91
N VAL A 293 9.17 -11.03 -7.25
CA VAL A 293 10.35 -11.23 -8.12
C VAL A 293 11.47 -10.25 -7.74
N ILE A 294 11.08 -9.04 -7.32
CA ILE A 294 12.02 -8.01 -6.87
C ILE A 294 12.65 -8.41 -5.53
N GLU A 295 11.85 -8.84 -4.55
CA GLU A 295 12.35 -9.29 -3.25
C GLU A 295 13.30 -10.46 -3.40
N GLU A 296 12.91 -11.51 -4.16
CA GLU A 296 13.75 -12.69 -4.42
C GLU A 296 15.10 -12.30 -5.06
N ALA A 297 15.09 -11.40 -6.05
CA ALA A 297 16.33 -10.96 -6.70
C ALA A 297 17.24 -10.14 -5.78
N LEU A 298 16.66 -9.30 -4.92
CA LEU A 298 17.42 -8.48 -3.97
C LEU A 298 17.99 -9.33 -2.83
N GLU A 299 17.26 -10.32 -2.35
CA GLU A 299 17.74 -11.29 -1.36
C GLU A 299 18.92 -12.11 -1.91
N GLY A 300 18.76 -12.71 -3.10
CA GLY A 300 19.83 -13.49 -3.74
C GLY A 300 21.12 -12.69 -3.97
N ALA A 301 20.98 -11.44 -4.44
CA ALA A 301 22.16 -10.56 -4.64
C ALA A 301 22.83 -10.13 -3.32
N ALA A 302 22.12 -10.12 -2.21
CA ALA A 302 22.68 -9.83 -0.90
C ALA A 302 23.45 -11.02 -0.34
N ASP A 303 22.96 -12.26 -0.58
CA ASP A 303 23.62 -13.48 -0.14
C ASP A 303 24.93 -13.74 -0.91
N GLU A 304 24.93 -13.50 -2.25
CA GLU A 304 26.15 -13.59 -3.08
C GLU A 304 27.25 -12.62 -2.59
N GLN A 305 26.89 -11.45 -2.12
CA GLN A 305 27.86 -10.45 -1.65
C GLN A 305 28.48 -10.82 -0.28
N GLU A 306 27.75 -11.55 0.58
CA GLU A 306 28.32 -12.05 1.84
C GLU A 306 29.32 -13.20 1.60
N ASP A 307 29.00 -14.10 0.68
CA ASP A 307 29.90 -15.21 0.32
C ASP A 307 31.22 -14.68 -0.27
N GLU A 308 31.19 -13.57 -1.04
CA GLU A 308 32.39 -12.91 -1.58
C GLU A 308 33.19 -12.18 -0.48
N ASP A 309 32.54 -11.56 0.50
CA ASP A 309 33.20 -10.84 1.60
C ASP A 309 33.78 -11.82 2.65
N ASP A 310 33.20 -13.00 2.83
CA ASP A 310 33.65 -14.05 3.75
C ASP A 310 34.74 -14.98 3.13
N ASP A 311 35.05 -14.87 1.84
CA ASP A 311 36.14 -15.63 1.22
C ASP A 311 37.50 -15.06 1.67
N PRO A 312 38.30 -15.80 2.49
CA PRO A 312 39.59 -15.33 2.98
C PRO A 312 40.63 -15.11 1.86
N LEU A 313 40.36 -15.56 0.62
CA LEU A 313 41.21 -15.33 -0.54
C LEU A 313 40.92 -13.97 -1.25
N SER A 314 39.75 -13.36 -0.99
CA SER A 314 39.40 -12.06 -1.56
C SER A 314 40.35 -10.94 -1.04
N PHE A 315 40.87 -11.10 0.19
CA PHE A 315 41.83 -10.18 0.79
C PHE A 315 43.22 -10.18 0.11
N LEU A 316 43.59 -11.26 -0.57
CA LEU A 316 44.90 -11.36 -1.24
C LEU A 316 44.96 -10.68 -2.60
N SER A 317 43.80 -10.48 -3.26
CA SER A 317 43.74 -9.77 -4.55
C SER A 317 43.96 -8.26 -4.40
N PHE A 318 43.78 -7.70 -3.20
CA PHE A 318 43.99 -6.27 -2.90
C PHE A 318 45.46 -5.95 -2.58
N LEU A 319 46.31 -6.94 -2.30
CA LEU A 319 47.71 -6.74 -1.91
C LEU A 319 48.71 -6.89 -3.08
N GLY A 320 48.23 -7.06 -4.32
CA GLY A 320 49.05 -6.95 -5.55
C GLY A 320 50.32 -7.81 -5.51
N PHE A 321 50.16 -9.14 -5.41
CA PHE A 321 51.25 -10.11 -5.67
C PHE A 321 51.03 -10.77 -7.00
#